data_044b8659acde85efedd24f2993346bce
#
_entry.id   044b8659acde85efedd24f2993346bce
#
_cell.length_a   1.000
_cell.length_b   1.000
_cell.length_c   1.000
_cell.angle_alpha   90.00
_cell.angle_beta   90.00
_cell.angle_gamma   90.00
#
_symmetry.space_group_name_H-M   'P 1'
#
loop_
_entity.id
_entity.type
_entity.pdbx_description
1 polymer ?
#
loop_
_entity_poly.entity_id
_entity_poly.type
_entity_poly.pdbx_seq_one_letter_code
_entity_poly.pdbx_strand_id
1 'polypeptide(L)'
;MNYGLRHGTVLKLTSAASSSASSAFTDGTEYIRVVSTIACHIHVAVSPTAAATTTYLPAAEVEIIKVTPGEKIAVLRVGGSDGELYVTELSE
;
A
#
# COMPACT_ATOMS: atom_id res chain seq x y z
N MET A 1 6.56 12.90 -8.03
CA MET A 1 7.69 12.76 -8.94
C MET A 1 8.82 12.03 -8.24
N ASN A 2 9.43 11.09 -8.89
CA ASN A 2 10.37 10.19 -8.24
C ASN A 2 11.71 10.14 -8.97
N TYR A 3 12.32 11.29 -9.14
CA TYR A 3 13.64 11.38 -9.75
C TYR A 3 14.64 10.53 -8.97
N GLY A 4 15.37 9.69 -9.68
CA GLY A 4 16.38 8.86 -9.08
C GLY A 4 15.87 7.66 -8.33
N LEU A 5 14.56 7.43 -8.28
CA LEU A 5 14.00 6.27 -7.61
C LEU A 5 13.89 5.10 -8.59
N ARG A 6 14.20 3.92 -8.10
CA ARG A 6 14.10 2.70 -8.89
C ARG A 6 12.88 1.92 -8.46
N HIS A 7 12.16 1.36 -9.41
CA HIS A 7 11.04 0.47 -9.14
C HIS A 7 11.59 -0.91 -8.81
N GLY A 8 11.20 -1.43 -7.66
CA GLY A 8 11.56 -2.77 -7.25
C GLY A 8 10.39 -3.72 -7.38
N THR A 9 10.15 -4.50 -6.33
CA THR A 9 9.09 -5.49 -6.31
C THR A 9 7.72 -4.83 -6.37
N VAL A 10 6.82 -5.40 -7.17
CA VAL A 10 5.42 -4.98 -7.23
C VAL A 10 4.58 -5.99 -6.46
N LEU A 11 3.79 -5.50 -5.51
CA LEU A 11 2.88 -6.31 -4.71
C LEU A 11 1.45 -5.96 -5.08
N LYS A 12 0.58 -6.96 -5.12
CA LYS A 12 -0.82 -6.76 -5.39
C LYS A 12 -1.64 -7.34 -4.26
N LEU A 13 -2.47 -6.51 -3.63
CA LEU A 13 -3.34 -6.93 -2.53
C LEU A 13 -4.79 -6.80 -2.95
N THR A 14 -5.62 -7.74 -2.52
CA THR A 14 -7.06 -7.62 -2.73
C THR A 14 -7.64 -6.73 -1.64
N SER A 15 -8.32 -5.66 -2.05
CA SER A 15 -9.07 -4.80 -1.14
C SER A 15 -10.43 -5.44 -0.92
N ALA A 16 -10.65 -5.96 0.27
CA ALA A 16 -11.87 -6.72 0.59
C ALA A 16 -12.50 -6.20 1.88
N ALA A 17 -13.56 -6.87 2.33
CA ALA A 17 -14.29 -6.47 3.51
C ALA A 17 -13.50 -6.64 4.80
N SER A 18 -12.43 -7.43 4.76
CA SER A 18 -11.52 -7.60 5.89
C SER A 18 -10.15 -7.07 5.52
N SER A 19 -9.43 -6.54 6.51
CA SER A 19 -8.08 -6.04 6.29
C SER A 19 -7.16 -7.15 5.78
N SER A 20 -6.39 -6.84 4.74
CA SER A 20 -5.37 -7.75 4.19
C SER A 20 -4.03 -7.04 4.25
N ALA A 21 -2.98 -7.76 4.63
CA ALA A 21 -1.65 -7.20 4.74
C ALA A 21 -0.69 -7.85 3.76
N SER A 22 0.28 -7.07 3.30
CA SER A 22 1.35 -7.57 2.43
C SER A 22 2.38 -8.34 3.24
N SER A 23 3.34 -8.97 2.54
CA SER A 23 4.57 -9.41 3.17
C SER A 23 5.42 -8.17 3.51
N ALA A 24 6.47 -8.37 4.31
CA ALA A 24 7.36 -7.27 4.65
C ALA A 24 8.08 -6.75 3.41
N PHE A 25 8.33 -5.45 3.38
CA PHE A 25 9.06 -4.83 2.27
C PHE A 25 10.51 -5.33 2.26
N THR A 26 11.07 -5.39 1.07
CA THR A 26 12.44 -5.84 0.86
C THR A 26 13.41 -4.87 1.53
N ASP A 27 14.50 -5.39 2.08
CA ASP A 27 15.57 -4.54 2.62
C ASP A 27 16.07 -3.57 1.56
N GLY A 28 16.29 -2.33 1.95
CA GLY A 28 16.69 -1.29 1.02
C GLY A 28 15.54 -0.50 0.43
N THR A 29 14.30 -0.95 0.61
CA THR A 29 13.13 -0.20 0.17
C THR A 29 12.93 1.01 1.07
N GLU A 30 12.90 2.20 0.48
CA GLU A 30 12.76 3.44 1.24
C GLU A 30 11.40 4.09 1.06
N TYR A 31 10.76 3.82 -0.07
CA TYR A 31 9.45 4.38 -0.41
C TYR A 31 8.62 3.33 -1.09
N ILE A 32 7.30 3.49 -1.01
CA ILE A 32 6.38 2.69 -1.80
C ILE A 32 5.46 3.62 -2.59
N ARG A 33 5.09 3.18 -3.78
CA ARG A 33 4.11 3.86 -4.61
C ARG A 33 2.86 3.00 -4.60
N VAL A 34 1.75 3.58 -4.16
CA VAL A 34 0.49 2.83 -4.04
C VAL A 34 -0.57 3.43 -4.94
N VAL A 35 -1.37 2.57 -5.55
CA VAL A 35 -2.54 2.98 -6.31
C VAL A 35 -3.57 1.85 -6.21
N SER A 36 -4.83 2.21 -6.02
CA SER A 36 -5.91 1.24 -5.87
C SER A 36 -6.95 1.41 -6.96
N THR A 37 -7.57 0.32 -7.37
CA THR A 37 -8.66 0.37 -8.34
C THR A 37 -9.95 0.86 -7.72
N ILE A 38 -10.08 0.82 -6.39
CA ILE A 38 -11.24 1.31 -5.66
C ILE A 38 -10.78 2.16 -4.48
N ALA A 39 -11.68 2.97 -3.93
CA ALA A 39 -11.37 3.68 -2.69
C ALA A 39 -11.16 2.68 -1.56
N CYS A 40 -10.16 2.94 -0.73
CA CYS A 40 -9.79 2.05 0.36
C CYS A 40 -9.13 2.81 1.50
N HIS A 41 -8.96 2.13 2.62
CA HIS A 41 -8.14 2.59 3.73
C HIS A 41 -6.86 1.78 3.75
N ILE A 42 -5.74 2.43 4.06
CA ILE A 42 -4.44 1.78 4.12
C ILE A 42 -3.77 2.09 5.46
N HIS A 43 -2.87 1.21 5.88
CA HIS A 43 -2.08 1.39 7.09
C HIS A 43 -0.72 0.74 6.88
N VAL A 44 0.35 1.47 7.20
CA VAL A 44 1.73 0.97 7.08
C VAL A 44 2.33 0.87 8.47
N ALA A 45 2.79 -0.31 8.83
CA ALA A 45 3.42 -0.58 10.12
C ALA A 45 4.07 -1.97 10.08
N VAL A 46 4.72 -2.36 11.16
CA VAL A 46 5.28 -3.71 11.26
C VAL A 46 4.16 -4.76 11.30
N SER A 47 3.07 -4.44 11.99
CA SER A 47 1.89 -5.31 12.04
C SER A 47 0.66 -4.48 11.74
N PRO A 48 0.43 -4.12 10.46
CA PRO A 48 -0.63 -3.18 10.12
C PRO A 48 -2.00 -3.85 10.10
N THR A 49 -3.01 -3.06 10.46
CA THR A 49 -4.41 -3.42 10.29
C THR A 49 -5.12 -2.21 9.73
N ALA A 50 -5.68 -2.31 8.55
CA ALA A 50 -6.44 -1.23 7.95
C ALA A 50 -7.85 -1.21 8.54
N ALA A 51 -8.35 0.00 8.80
CA ALA A 51 -9.67 0.21 9.37
C ALA A 51 -10.25 1.51 8.83
N ALA A 52 -11.51 1.76 9.13
CA ALA A 52 -12.16 3.00 8.67
C ALA A 52 -11.51 4.25 9.26
N THR A 53 -10.64 4.10 10.23
CA THR A 53 -9.92 5.23 10.86
C THR A 53 -8.49 5.37 10.37
N THR A 54 -8.00 4.50 9.49
CA THR A 54 -6.66 4.65 8.92
C THR A 54 -6.72 5.49 7.65
N THR A 55 -5.57 5.71 7.02
CA THR A 55 -5.46 6.60 5.87
C THR A 55 -6.42 6.24 4.75
N TYR A 56 -7.18 7.20 4.25
CA TYR A 56 -8.07 7.01 3.12
C TYR A 56 -7.31 7.22 1.82
N LEU A 57 -7.43 6.27 0.90
CA LEU A 57 -6.83 6.36 -0.42
C LEU A 57 -7.94 6.33 -1.46
N PRO A 58 -8.22 7.44 -2.17
CA PRO A 58 -9.23 7.45 -3.23
C PRO A 58 -8.86 6.53 -4.38
N ALA A 59 -9.86 6.09 -5.13
CA ALA A 59 -9.64 5.25 -6.29
C ALA A 59 -8.77 5.97 -7.33
N ALA A 60 -7.84 5.24 -7.93
CA ALA A 60 -6.97 5.72 -9.01
C ALA A 60 -6.04 6.88 -8.62
N GLU A 61 -5.90 7.17 -7.33
CA GLU A 61 -4.95 8.16 -6.84
C GLU A 61 -3.64 7.48 -6.48
N VAL A 62 -2.53 8.14 -6.81
CA VAL A 62 -1.20 7.63 -6.52
C VAL A 62 -0.64 8.34 -5.29
N GLU A 63 -0.12 7.55 -4.34
CA GLU A 63 0.56 8.07 -3.16
C GLU A 63 1.96 7.49 -3.09
N ILE A 64 2.91 8.30 -2.69
CA ILE A 64 4.27 7.84 -2.41
C ILE A 64 4.47 7.98 -0.91
N ILE A 65 4.81 6.87 -0.27
CA ILE A 65 4.90 6.80 1.20
C ILE A 65 6.29 6.33 1.58
N LYS A 66 6.89 7.01 2.56
CA LYS A 66 8.17 6.57 3.10
C LYS A 66 7.95 5.40 4.04
N VAL A 67 8.78 4.37 3.91
CA VAL A 67 8.68 3.16 4.73
C VAL A 67 10.07 2.78 5.24
N THR A 68 10.10 1.87 6.21
CA THR A 68 11.36 1.30 6.72
C THR A 68 11.33 -0.21 6.53
N PRO A 69 12.51 -0.86 6.49
CA PRO A 69 12.56 -2.31 6.34
C PRO A 69 11.78 -3.02 7.44
N GLY A 70 11.11 -4.09 7.06
CA GLY A 70 10.29 -4.87 7.99
C GLY A 70 8.85 -4.40 8.10
N GLU A 71 8.52 -3.24 7.57
CA GLU A 71 7.14 -2.77 7.56
C GLU A 71 6.34 -3.46 6.46
N LYS A 72 5.02 -3.42 6.62
CA LYS A 72 4.06 -3.99 5.69
C LYS A 72 2.95 -2.97 5.48
N ILE A 73 2.15 -3.17 4.44
CA ILE A 73 0.97 -2.35 4.21
C ILE A 73 -0.28 -3.22 4.28
N ALA A 74 -1.31 -2.71 4.94
CA ALA A 74 -2.61 -3.36 4.98
C ALA A 74 -3.62 -2.50 4.23
N VAL A 75 -4.66 -3.13 3.70
CA VAL A 75 -5.70 -2.46 2.92
C VAL A 75 -7.08 -2.99 3.31
N LEU A 76 -8.07 -2.08 3.32
CA LEU A 76 -9.46 -2.41 3.58
C LEU A 76 -10.32 -1.61 2.60
N ARG A 77 -11.24 -2.28 1.90
CA ARG A 77 -12.09 -1.58 0.94
C ARG A 77 -13.07 -0.62 1.66
N VAL A 78 -13.52 0.41 0.94
CA VAL A 78 -14.55 1.33 1.44
C VAL A 78 -15.85 0.93 0.77
N GLY A 79 -16.23 0.56 -0.13
CA GLY A 79 -17.52 0.25 -0.72
C GLY A 79 -17.92 -1.20 -0.55
N GLY A 80 -18.85 -1.63 -1.35
CA GLY A 80 -19.39 -2.99 -1.32
C GLY A 80 -18.77 -3.94 -2.34
N SER A 81 -17.75 -3.50 -3.09
CA SER A 81 -17.11 -4.33 -4.11
C SER A 81 -15.62 -4.44 -3.81
N ASP A 82 -15.06 -5.61 -4.04
CA ASP A 82 -13.63 -5.82 -3.89
C ASP A 82 -12.87 -5.14 -5.03
N GLY A 83 -11.63 -4.76 -4.73
CA GLY A 83 -10.73 -4.19 -5.71
C GLY A 83 -9.31 -4.65 -5.45
N GLU A 84 -8.35 -3.93 -6.02
CA GLU A 84 -6.95 -4.30 -5.90
C GLU A 84 -6.10 -3.09 -5.59
N LEU A 85 -5.15 -3.28 -4.68
CA LEU A 85 -4.14 -2.29 -4.35
C LEU A 85 -2.82 -2.75 -4.96
N TYR A 86 -2.23 -1.91 -5.79
CA TYR A 86 -0.91 -2.15 -6.36
C TYR A 86 0.11 -1.35 -5.58
N VAL A 87 1.15 -2.04 -5.11
CA VAL A 87 2.21 -1.43 -4.31
C VAL A 87 3.53 -1.70 -5.03
N THR A 88 4.23 -0.64 -5.40
CA THR A 88 5.56 -0.77 -6.03
C THR A 88 6.60 -0.29 -5.04
N GLU A 89 7.56 -1.13 -4.72
CA GLU A 89 8.69 -0.75 -3.86
C GLU A 89 9.63 0.14 -4.63
N LEU A 90 10.08 1.21 -3.99
CA LEU A 90 10.99 2.17 -4.60
C LEU A 90 12.24 2.30 -3.74
N SER A 91 13.38 2.46 -4.40
CA SER A 91 14.65 2.72 -3.74
C SER A 91 15.46 3.72 -4.55
N GLU A 92 16.45 4.34 -3.91
CA GLU A 92 17.35 5.25 -4.61
C GLU A 92 18.38 4.55 -5.44
#